data_224d5b85f849a4d06ef3ce7c75ee384e
#
_entry.id   224d5b85f849a4d06ef3ce7c75ee384e
#
_cell.length_a   1.000
_cell.length_b   1.000
_cell.length_c   1.000
_cell.angle_alpha   90.00
_cell.angle_beta   90.00
_cell.angle_gamma   90.00
#
_symmetry.space_group_name_H-M   'P 1'
#
loop_
_entity.id
_entity.type
_entity.pdbx_description
1 polymer ?
#
loop_
_entity_poly.entity_id
_entity_poly.type
_entity_poly.pdbx_seq_one_letter_code
_entity_poly.pdbx_strand_id
1 'polypeptide(L)'
;MIISDVTIKNFKGIEEIKIDFKPGFNLIKGINGKGKTSILEAIAVGLGGFVAGLEGVATRHFSTDEIRTVYSKIGDGSYGKKHMVPVEVTMRARLDGEMFEWTRGRTSIKASRSTIQPRNICRKAENMAEDSESTLPVLAYLGAGRVWSQKREKPENVFRKQYFRTVGYTDSLLEASNIKLLLNWCVRMEQVAWQKEARIAEYEAAKKAVADFMDNMEANTGHCVFYDKQNEELLYQKDGQILPVMQLSAGYQCLI
;
A
#
# COMPACT_ATOMS: atom_id res chain seq x y z
N MET A 1 -1.89 11.11 -8.85
CA MET A 1 -3.16 11.27 -8.09
C MET A 1 -2.96 12.31 -7.01
N ILE A 2 -3.91 13.25 -6.82
CA ILE A 2 -3.90 14.28 -5.77
C ILE A 2 -5.21 14.17 -5.01
N ILE A 3 -5.16 13.81 -3.72
CA ILE A 3 -6.33 13.73 -2.85
C ILE A 3 -6.75 15.15 -2.49
N SER A 4 -8.01 15.50 -2.69
CA SER A 4 -8.59 16.82 -2.34
C SER A 4 -9.20 16.81 -0.96
N ASP A 5 -10.03 15.83 -0.67
CA ASP A 5 -10.63 15.64 0.66
C ASP A 5 -11.01 14.18 0.93
N VAL A 6 -11.16 13.86 2.21
CA VAL A 6 -11.59 12.57 2.70
C VAL A 6 -12.62 12.76 3.81
N THR A 7 -13.76 12.10 3.70
CA THR A 7 -14.75 11.98 4.77
C THR A 7 -14.76 10.57 5.31
N ILE A 8 -14.57 10.42 6.63
CA ILE A 8 -14.48 9.13 7.34
C ILE A 8 -15.65 9.03 8.30
N LYS A 9 -16.41 7.93 8.26
CA LYS A 9 -17.55 7.64 9.16
C LYS A 9 -17.42 6.30 9.82
N ASN A 10 -17.68 6.25 11.13
CA ASN A 10 -17.74 5.03 11.93
C ASN A 10 -16.48 4.15 11.86
N PHE A 11 -15.30 4.76 11.77
CA PHE A 11 -14.03 4.05 11.65
C PHE A 11 -13.22 4.14 12.95
N LYS A 12 -12.95 3.00 13.60
CA LYS A 12 -12.25 2.93 14.90
C LYS A 12 -12.86 3.91 15.92
N GLY A 13 -12.09 4.86 16.43
CA GLY A 13 -12.58 5.90 17.36
C GLY A 13 -13.28 7.08 16.68
N ILE A 14 -13.30 7.14 15.35
CA ILE A 14 -13.85 8.25 14.59
C ILE A 14 -15.34 8.01 14.33
N GLU A 15 -16.19 8.95 14.78
CA GLU A 15 -17.60 8.95 14.44
C GLU A 15 -17.82 9.52 13.04
N GLU A 16 -17.44 10.76 12.82
CA GLU A 16 -17.40 11.42 11.52
C GLU A 16 -16.34 12.52 11.52
N ILE A 17 -15.54 12.58 10.45
CA ILE A 17 -14.60 13.66 10.22
C ILE A 17 -14.44 13.89 8.72
N LYS A 18 -14.35 15.15 8.32
CA LYS A 18 -13.93 15.55 6.98
C LYS A 18 -12.58 16.26 7.07
N ILE A 19 -11.66 15.90 6.17
CA ILE A 19 -10.31 16.45 6.10
C ILE A 19 -10.06 16.90 4.67
N ASP A 20 -9.71 18.17 4.50
CA ASP A 20 -9.29 18.72 3.22
C ASP A 20 -7.76 18.68 3.14
N PHE A 21 -7.23 18.29 1.98
CA PHE A 21 -5.79 18.19 1.70
C PHE A 21 -5.36 19.24 0.68
N LYS A 22 -4.10 19.66 0.81
CA LYS A 22 -3.42 20.52 -0.18
C LYS A 22 -2.50 19.65 -1.05
N PRO A 23 -2.22 20.06 -2.29
CA PRO A 23 -1.16 19.42 -3.06
C PRO A 23 0.18 19.43 -2.31
N GLY A 24 0.93 18.33 -2.41
CA GLY A 24 2.21 18.16 -1.75
C GLY A 24 2.09 17.55 -0.34
N PHE A 25 3.00 17.94 0.55
CA PHE A 25 3.10 17.37 1.88
C PHE A 25 2.01 17.89 2.83
N ASN A 26 1.30 16.97 3.50
CA ASN A 26 0.29 17.27 4.50
C ASN A 26 0.67 16.62 5.84
N LEU A 27 0.87 17.43 6.89
CA LEU A 27 1.24 16.97 8.22
C LEU A 27 0.02 16.84 9.15
N ILE A 28 -0.26 15.63 9.63
CA ILE A 28 -1.29 15.38 10.65
C ILE A 28 -0.62 15.38 12.02
N LYS A 29 -0.84 16.44 12.81
CA LYS A 29 -0.27 16.62 14.15
C LYS A 29 -1.32 16.42 15.24
N GLY A 30 -0.91 15.85 16.37
CA GLY A 30 -1.77 15.68 17.56
C GLY A 30 -1.12 14.75 18.59
N ILE A 31 -1.65 14.75 19.80
CA ILE A 31 -1.19 13.86 20.90
C ILE A 31 -1.50 12.39 20.58
N ASN A 32 -0.79 11.47 21.26
CA ASN A 32 -1.00 10.04 21.06
C ASN A 32 -2.42 9.62 21.47
N GLY A 33 -2.98 8.63 20.78
CA GLY A 33 -4.33 8.14 21.03
C GLY A 33 -5.47 8.96 20.37
N LYS A 34 -5.18 10.11 19.71
CA LYS A 34 -6.20 10.96 19.07
C LYS A 34 -6.53 10.60 17.61
N GLY A 35 -6.24 9.39 17.19
CA GLY A 35 -6.71 8.85 15.90
C GLY A 35 -5.89 9.22 14.66
N LYS A 36 -4.67 9.78 14.79
CA LYS A 36 -3.80 10.08 13.63
C LYS A 36 -3.58 8.86 12.72
N THR A 37 -3.20 7.74 13.31
CA THR A 37 -3.01 6.47 12.58
C THR A 37 -4.33 6.00 11.96
N SER A 38 -5.45 6.12 12.70
CA SER A 38 -6.76 5.74 12.17
C SER A 38 -7.16 6.54 10.93
N ILE A 39 -6.80 7.84 10.86
CA ILE A 39 -7.02 8.65 9.66
C ILE A 39 -6.20 8.09 8.48
N LEU A 40 -4.92 7.79 8.67
CA LEU A 40 -4.07 7.24 7.61
C LEU A 40 -4.54 5.86 7.13
N GLU A 41 -4.95 5.00 8.06
CA GLU A 41 -5.53 3.69 7.75
C GLU A 41 -6.84 3.80 6.96
N ALA A 42 -7.72 4.75 7.34
CA ALA A 42 -8.95 5.01 6.61
C ALA A 42 -8.66 5.51 5.19
N ILE A 43 -7.67 6.41 5.01
CA ILE A 43 -7.20 6.85 3.69
C ILE A 43 -6.70 5.66 2.87
N ALA A 44 -5.91 4.76 3.47
CA ALA A 44 -5.44 3.55 2.78
C ALA A 44 -6.60 2.65 2.32
N VAL A 45 -7.65 2.48 3.16
CA VAL A 45 -8.88 1.78 2.74
C VAL A 45 -9.56 2.51 1.58
N GLY A 46 -9.66 3.84 1.65
CA GLY A 46 -10.25 4.67 0.60
C GLY A 46 -9.51 4.53 -0.74
N LEU A 47 -8.18 4.61 -0.73
CA LEU A 47 -7.31 4.42 -1.90
C LEU A 47 -7.45 3.02 -2.52
N GLY A 48 -7.84 2.02 -1.71
CA GLY A 48 -8.22 0.70 -2.20
C GLY A 48 -9.35 0.72 -3.24
N GLY A 49 -10.07 1.85 -3.42
CA GLY A 49 -11.02 2.06 -4.51
C GLY A 49 -10.35 2.07 -5.88
N PHE A 50 -9.20 2.74 -6.02
CA PHE A 50 -8.39 2.69 -7.23
C PHE A 50 -7.80 1.29 -7.45
N VAL A 51 -7.18 0.72 -6.42
CA VAL A 51 -6.54 -0.61 -6.49
C VAL A 51 -7.54 -1.72 -6.88
N ALA A 52 -8.81 -1.58 -6.51
CA ALA A 52 -9.86 -2.55 -6.86
C ALA A 52 -10.18 -2.60 -8.37
N GLY A 53 -9.72 -1.64 -9.17
CA GLY A 53 -9.79 -1.68 -10.63
C GLY A 53 -8.58 -2.34 -11.29
N LEU A 54 -7.54 -2.70 -10.54
CA LEU A 54 -6.34 -3.30 -11.07
C LEU A 54 -6.47 -4.83 -11.09
N GLU A 55 -6.31 -5.44 -12.26
CA GLU A 55 -6.39 -6.89 -12.41
C GLU A 55 -5.27 -7.59 -11.61
N GLY A 56 -5.61 -8.69 -10.97
CA GLY A 56 -4.68 -9.53 -10.22
C GLY A 56 -4.20 -8.93 -8.88
N VAL A 57 -4.68 -7.74 -8.50
CA VAL A 57 -4.29 -7.07 -7.25
C VAL A 57 -5.42 -7.12 -6.23
N ALA A 58 -5.13 -7.66 -5.05
CA ALA A 58 -6.08 -7.64 -3.94
C ALA A 58 -6.15 -6.23 -3.32
N THR A 59 -7.37 -5.71 -3.17
CA THR A 59 -7.58 -4.41 -2.51
C THR A 59 -7.77 -4.57 -1.00
N ARG A 60 -7.40 -3.54 -0.22
CA ARG A 60 -7.67 -3.48 1.22
C ARG A 60 -9.18 -3.31 1.48
N HIS A 61 -9.72 -4.07 2.42
CA HIS A 61 -11.10 -3.96 2.90
C HIS A 61 -11.12 -3.50 4.36
N PHE A 62 -12.28 -3.03 4.84
CA PHE A 62 -12.47 -2.81 6.29
C PHE A 62 -12.43 -4.13 7.03
N SER A 63 -11.59 -4.24 8.06
CA SER A 63 -11.66 -5.33 9.03
C SER A 63 -12.76 -5.05 10.07
N THR A 64 -13.16 -6.06 10.83
CA THR A 64 -14.24 -5.91 11.82
C THR A 64 -13.81 -5.06 13.02
N ASP A 65 -12.55 -5.10 13.38
CA ASP A 65 -11.94 -4.29 14.46
C ASP A 65 -11.74 -2.82 14.06
N GLU A 66 -11.80 -2.50 12.77
CA GLU A 66 -11.80 -1.13 12.26
C GLU A 66 -13.18 -0.46 12.31
N ILE A 67 -14.26 -1.21 12.50
CA ILE A 67 -15.61 -0.66 12.64
C ILE A 67 -15.76 -0.06 14.05
N ARG A 68 -16.21 1.20 14.13
CA ARG A 68 -16.47 1.89 15.39
C ARG A 68 -17.41 1.06 16.26
N THR A 69 -17.00 0.84 17.51
CA THR A 69 -17.76 0.07 18.48
C THR A 69 -18.12 0.96 19.66
N VAL A 70 -19.39 0.96 20.04
CA VAL A 70 -19.92 1.69 21.19
C VAL A 70 -20.38 0.67 22.24
N TYR A 71 -20.03 0.97 23.50
CA TYR A 71 -20.45 0.18 24.64
C TYR A 71 -21.47 0.96 25.47
N SER A 72 -22.57 0.32 25.85
CA SER A 72 -23.60 0.86 26.74
C SER A 72 -23.73 -0.01 27.96
N LYS A 73 -23.90 0.59 29.15
CA LYS A 73 -24.19 -0.16 30.39
C LYS A 73 -25.56 -0.84 30.30
N ILE A 74 -25.63 -2.09 30.69
CA ILE A 74 -26.87 -2.87 30.89
C ILE A 74 -27.12 -2.96 32.41
N GLY A 75 -28.38 -3.10 32.83
CA GLY A 75 -28.82 -2.92 34.21
C GLY A 75 -28.15 -3.77 35.28
N ASP A 76 -27.42 -4.83 34.92
CA ASP A 76 -26.69 -5.73 35.85
C ASP A 76 -25.20 -5.38 36.01
N GLY A 77 -24.77 -4.24 35.45
CA GLY A 77 -23.35 -3.83 35.42
C GLY A 77 -22.55 -4.35 34.24
N SER A 78 -23.15 -5.17 33.37
CA SER A 78 -22.54 -5.62 32.13
C SER A 78 -22.57 -4.51 31.04
N TYR A 79 -21.83 -4.72 29.95
CA TYR A 79 -21.77 -3.79 28.84
C TYR A 79 -22.30 -4.43 27.56
N GLY A 80 -23.30 -3.81 26.96
CA GLY A 80 -23.74 -4.13 25.59
C GLY A 80 -22.77 -3.57 24.56
N LYS A 81 -22.39 -4.39 23.58
CA LYS A 81 -21.50 -4.01 22.47
C LYS A 81 -22.31 -3.78 21.21
N LYS A 82 -22.13 -2.61 20.58
CA LYS A 82 -22.78 -2.28 19.29
C LYS A 82 -21.75 -1.79 18.30
N HIS A 83 -21.66 -2.44 17.14
CA HIS A 83 -20.87 -1.95 16.02
C HIS A 83 -21.68 -0.95 15.20
N MET A 84 -21.06 0.17 14.89
CA MET A 84 -21.68 1.26 14.16
C MET A 84 -21.46 1.05 12.65
N VAL A 85 -22.50 0.59 11.98
CA VAL A 85 -22.52 0.41 10.53
C VAL A 85 -23.57 1.33 9.91
N PRO A 86 -23.37 1.83 8.67
CA PRO A 86 -22.22 1.58 7.81
C PRO A 86 -20.93 2.24 8.32
N VAL A 87 -19.78 1.59 8.09
CA VAL A 87 -18.48 2.24 8.11
C VAL A 87 -18.17 2.70 6.69
N GLU A 88 -17.73 3.95 6.51
CA GLU A 88 -17.56 4.55 5.18
C GLU A 88 -16.33 5.44 5.13
N VAL A 89 -15.67 5.41 3.98
CA VAL A 89 -14.63 6.39 3.60
C VAL A 89 -14.97 6.92 2.22
N THR A 90 -15.32 8.18 2.15
CA THR A 90 -15.54 8.91 0.90
C THR A 90 -14.31 9.71 0.56
N MET A 91 -13.80 9.56 -0.65
CA MET A 91 -12.63 10.27 -1.14
C MET A 91 -12.94 11.08 -2.38
N ARG A 92 -12.36 12.28 -2.45
CA ARG A 92 -12.29 13.07 -3.66
C ARG A 92 -10.83 13.25 -4.05
N ALA A 93 -10.50 12.94 -5.30
CA ALA A 93 -9.14 13.05 -5.79
C ALA A 93 -9.14 13.44 -7.27
N ARG A 94 -8.08 14.18 -7.65
CA ARG A 94 -7.77 14.46 -9.05
C ARG A 94 -6.79 13.41 -9.56
N LEU A 95 -7.13 12.78 -10.67
CA LEU A 95 -6.30 11.80 -11.35
C LEU A 95 -6.30 12.11 -12.84
N ASP A 96 -5.13 12.30 -13.43
CA ASP A 96 -4.98 12.60 -14.87
C ASP A 96 -5.84 13.79 -15.33
N GLY A 97 -5.83 14.87 -14.52
CA GLY A 97 -6.61 16.09 -14.78
C GLY A 97 -8.08 16.05 -14.39
N GLU A 98 -8.68 14.87 -14.24
CA GLU A 98 -10.09 14.66 -13.93
C GLU A 98 -10.34 14.52 -12.41
N MET A 99 -11.55 14.96 -11.96
CA MET A 99 -11.98 14.80 -10.58
C MET A 99 -12.82 13.55 -10.43
N PHE A 100 -12.48 12.73 -9.44
CA PHE A 100 -13.21 11.52 -9.06
C PHE A 100 -13.67 11.64 -7.61
N GLU A 101 -14.90 11.16 -7.37
CA GLU A 101 -15.43 10.94 -6.03
C GLU A 101 -15.92 9.50 -5.94
N TRP A 102 -15.56 8.83 -4.85
CA TRP A 102 -16.02 7.48 -4.56
C TRP A 102 -16.10 7.22 -3.07
N THR A 103 -17.01 6.36 -2.68
CA THR A 103 -17.16 5.89 -1.30
C THR A 103 -16.84 4.40 -1.21
N ARG A 104 -15.95 4.06 -0.30
CA ARG A 104 -15.78 2.68 0.17
C ARG A 104 -16.60 2.50 1.43
N GLY A 105 -17.45 1.45 1.46
CA GLY A 105 -18.33 1.22 2.60
C GLY A 105 -18.45 -0.26 2.96
N ARG A 106 -18.80 -0.52 4.21
CA ARG A 106 -19.20 -1.84 4.70
C ARG A 106 -20.47 -1.68 5.54
N THR A 107 -21.56 -2.20 5.06
CA THR A 107 -22.90 -1.99 5.62
C THR A 107 -23.29 -3.02 6.69
N SER A 108 -22.54 -4.12 6.80
CA SER A 108 -22.79 -5.20 7.75
C SER A 108 -21.51 -5.79 8.30
N ILE A 109 -21.51 -6.16 9.56
CA ILE A 109 -20.41 -6.89 10.23
C ILE A 109 -20.15 -8.24 9.54
N LYS A 110 -21.19 -8.86 8.99
CA LYS A 110 -21.10 -10.15 8.30
C LYS A 110 -20.49 -10.04 6.89
N ALA A 111 -20.47 -8.84 6.30
CA ALA A 111 -19.87 -8.62 4.99
C ALA A 111 -18.34 -8.74 5.08
N SER A 112 -17.75 -9.60 4.27
CA SER A 112 -16.27 -9.76 4.19
C SER A 112 -15.60 -8.74 3.28
N ARG A 113 -16.37 -8.10 2.38
CA ARG A 113 -15.85 -7.16 1.37
C ARG A 113 -16.49 -5.79 1.51
N SER A 114 -15.71 -4.76 1.22
CA SER A 114 -16.20 -3.38 1.10
C SER A 114 -16.82 -3.15 -0.27
N THR A 115 -17.87 -2.35 -0.31
CA THR A 115 -18.45 -1.84 -1.55
C THR A 115 -17.66 -0.63 -2.06
N ILE A 116 -17.83 -0.29 -3.33
CA ILE A 116 -17.29 0.91 -3.96
C ILE A 116 -18.39 1.53 -4.81
N GLN A 117 -18.71 2.80 -4.54
CA GLN A 117 -19.75 3.53 -5.26
C GLN A 117 -19.38 5.02 -5.38
N PRO A 118 -19.48 5.61 -6.59
CA PRO A 118 -19.56 4.94 -7.88
C PRO A 118 -18.27 4.21 -8.25
N ARG A 119 -18.32 3.31 -9.22
CA ARG A 119 -17.15 2.53 -9.67
C ARG A 119 -16.33 3.22 -10.77
N ASN A 120 -16.51 4.52 -10.97
CA ASN A 120 -15.77 5.30 -11.96
C ASN A 120 -14.27 5.26 -11.75
N ILE A 121 -13.80 5.34 -10.50
CA ILE A 121 -12.37 5.25 -10.17
C ILE A 121 -11.77 3.88 -10.49
N CYS A 122 -12.55 2.78 -10.32
CA CYS A 122 -12.10 1.44 -10.71
C CYS A 122 -11.91 1.34 -12.23
N ARG A 123 -12.87 1.84 -13.03
CA ARG A 123 -12.78 1.85 -14.49
C ARG A 123 -11.61 2.69 -14.98
N LYS A 124 -11.37 3.87 -14.35
CA LYS A 124 -10.20 4.69 -14.69
C LYS A 124 -8.91 3.95 -14.39
N ALA A 125 -8.81 3.23 -13.26
CA ALA A 125 -7.64 2.43 -12.90
C ALA A 125 -7.40 1.29 -13.90
N GLU A 126 -8.46 0.56 -14.29
CA GLU A 126 -8.44 -0.50 -15.29
C GLU A 126 -7.91 0.03 -16.64
N ASN A 127 -8.53 1.09 -17.17
CA ASN A 127 -8.10 1.70 -18.44
C ASN A 127 -6.64 2.17 -18.40
N MET A 128 -6.19 2.79 -17.29
CA MET A 128 -4.79 3.21 -17.13
C MET A 128 -3.84 2.02 -17.03
N ALA A 129 -4.27 0.90 -16.47
CA ALA A 129 -3.43 -0.30 -16.36
C ALA A 129 -3.28 -1.01 -17.72
N GLU A 130 -4.29 -0.98 -18.57
CA GLU A 130 -4.28 -1.53 -19.94
C GLU A 130 -3.47 -0.66 -20.91
N ASP A 131 -3.47 0.65 -20.72
CA ASP A 131 -2.73 1.59 -21.55
C ASP A 131 -1.25 1.67 -21.11
N SER A 132 -0.34 1.15 -21.94
CA SER A 132 1.11 1.14 -21.67
C SER A 132 1.71 2.53 -21.52
N GLU A 133 1.15 3.55 -22.16
CA GLU A 133 1.63 4.94 -22.13
C GLU A 133 1.14 5.70 -20.89
N SER A 134 0.10 5.21 -20.23
CA SER A 134 -0.43 5.83 -19.01
C SER A 134 0.51 5.68 -17.83
N THR A 135 0.76 6.78 -17.11
CA THR A 135 1.52 6.77 -15.86
C THR A 135 0.62 6.44 -14.68
N LEU A 136 0.84 5.28 -14.07
CA LEU A 136 0.11 4.86 -12.89
C LEU A 136 0.58 5.63 -11.64
N PRO A 137 -0.33 6.06 -10.73
CA PRO A 137 0.04 6.76 -9.49
C PRO A 137 0.75 5.81 -8.52
N VAL A 138 1.80 6.26 -7.85
CA VAL A 138 2.42 5.51 -6.75
C VAL A 138 1.52 5.63 -5.52
N LEU A 139 1.09 4.49 -4.97
CA LEU A 139 0.28 4.40 -3.76
C LEU A 139 0.97 3.48 -2.76
N ALA A 140 1.32 4.01 -1.59
CA ALA A 140 1.92 3.23 -0.52
C ALA A 140 1.42 3.69 0.85
N TYR A 141 1.10 2.74 1.72
CA TYR A 141 0.83 2.97 3.13
C TYR A 141 1.99 2.43 3.97
N LEU A 142 2.72 3.33 4.61
CA LEU A 142 3.84 3.00 5.47
C LEU A 142 3.40 3.11 6.94
N GLY A 143 2.85 2.02 7.48
CA GLY A 143 2.43 1.94 8.87
C GLY A 143 3.59 1.70 9.83
N ALA A 144 3.40 2.05 11.11
CA ALA A 144 4.41 1.85 12.15
C ALA A 144 4.77 0.38 12.40
N GLY A 145 3.84 -0.54 12.11
CA GLY A 145 4.04 -1.98 12.24
C GLY A 145 4.74 -2.66 11.07
N ARG A 146 5.05 -1.94 9.99
CA ARG A 146 5.64 -2.50 8.77
C ARG A 146 6.93 -3.30 9.03
N VAL A 147 7.75 -2.87 9.98
CA VAL A 147 9.01 -3.54 10.36
C VAL A 147 8.75 -4.89 11.01
N TRP A 148 7.70 -4.99 11.82
CA TRP A 148 7.41 -6.15 12.66
C TRP A 148 6.47 -7.14 11.99
N SER A 149 5.67 -6.68 11.02
CA SER A 149 4.64 -7.46 10.34
C SER A 149 5.11 -7.81 8.94
N GLN A 150 5.68 -8.99 8.78
CA GLN A 150 5.99 -9.55 7.46
C GLN A 150 4.89 -10.53 7.05
N LYS A 151 4.43 -10.40 5.81
CA LYS A 151 3.45 -11.32 5.25
C LYS A 151 4.11 -12.68 4.99
N ARG A 152 3.48 -13.75 5.47
CA ARG A 152 3.91 -15.11 5.16
C ARG A 152 3.27 -15.53 3.83
N GLU A 153 4.01 -15.45 2.75
CA GLU A 153 3.58 -16.03 1.48
C GLU A 153 3.85 -17.55 1.46
N LYS A 154 2.92 -18.28 0.82
CA LYS A 154 3.16 -19.68 0.50
C LYS A 154 4.25 -19.76 -0.58
N PRO A 155 5.10 -20.82 -0.58
CA PRO A 155 6.03 -21.01 -1.68
C PRO A 155 5.24 -21.15 -2.99
N GLU A 156 5.39 -20.20 -3.88
CA GLU A 156 4.84 -20.26 -5.22
C GLU A 156 5.94 -20.62 -6.21
N ASN A 157 5.57 -21.25 -7.32
CA ASN A 157 6.52 -21.50 -8.39
C ASN A 157 6.80 -20.19 -9.14
N VAL A 158 7.83 -19.46 -8.71
CA VAL A 158 8.23 -18.15 -9.22
C VAL A 158 8.40 -18.16 -10.74
N PHE A 159 8.85 -19.29 -11.31
CA PHE A 159 9.14 -19.42 -12.73
C PHE A 159 7.89 -19.47 -13.61
N ARG A 160 6.72 -19.74 -13.05
CA ARG A 160 5.44 -19.80 -13.77
C ARG A 160 4.59 -18.55 -13.58
N LYS A 161 4.92 -17.70 -12.60
CA LYS A 161 4.13 -16.49 -12.28
C LYS A 161 4.39 -15.42 -13.33
N GLN A 162 3.33 -14.89 -13.92
CA GLN A 162 3.40 -13.65 -14.70
C GLN A 162 3.22 -12.48 -13.74
N TYR A 163 4.10 -11.50 -13.85
CA TYR A 163 4.00 -10.24 -13.12
C TYR A 163 3.54 -9.16 -14.09
N PHE A 164 2.35 -8.62 -13.83
CA PHE A 164 1.82 -7.47 -14.56
C PHE A 164 2.48 -6.18 -14.06
N ARG A 165 2.41 -5.11 -14.85
CA ARG A 165 2.90 -3.77 -14.43
C ARG A 165 2.26 -3.24 -13.14
N THR A 166 1.15 -3.85 -12.71
CA THR A 166 0.41 -3.53 -11.48
C THR A 166 0.93 -4.26 -10.25
N VAL A 167 1.94 -5.13 -10.38
CA VAL A 167 2.46 -5.97 -9.26
C VAL A 167 2.88 -5.15 -8.05
N GLY A 168 3.41 -3.94 -8.24
CA GLY A 168 3.82 -3.04 -7.16
C GLY A 168 2.68 -2.55 -6.27
N TYR A 169 1.41 -2.69 -6.69
CA TYR A 169 0.26 -2.39 -5.84
C TYR A 169 -0.13 -3.52 -4.90
N THR A 170 0.42 -4.73 -5.10
CA THR A 170 0.15 -5.85 -4.20
C THR A 170 0.61 -5.51 -2.79
N ASP A 171 -0.32 -5.54 -1.86
CA ASP A 171 -0.11 -5.21 -0.45
C ASP A 171 0.38 -3.76 -0.16
N SER A 172 0.47 -2.88 -1.17
CA SER A 172 0.97 -1.50 -1.02
C SER A 172 0.17 -0.64 -0.02
N LEU A 173 -1.09 -0.99 0.22
CA LEU A 173 -1.99 -0.31 1.17
C LEU A 173 -2.16 -1.07 2.50
N LEU A 174 -1.38 -2.13 2.73
CA LEU A 174 -1.35 -2.89 3.98
C LEU A 174 -0.15 -2.46 4.83
N GLU A 175 -0.28 -2.66 6.14
CA GLU A 175 0.81 -2.38 7.07
C GLU A 175 1.96 -3.40 6.96
N ALA A 176 1.64 -4.64 6.62
CA ALA A 176 2.64 -5.70 6.49
C ALA A 176 3.49 -5.53 5.22
N SER A 177 4.80 -5.61 5.37
CA SER A 177 5.73 -5.67 4.24
C SER A 177 5.68 -7.04 3.55
N ASN A 178 5.93 -7.05 2.23
CA ASN A 178 5.97 -8.27 1.43
C ASN A 178 7.31 -8.40 0.68
N ILE A 179 8.37 -8.58 1.46
CA ILE A 179 9.73 -8.73 0.91
C ILE A 179 9.88 -9.97 0.01
N LYS A 180 9.09 -11.02 0.26
CA LYS A 180 9.10 -12.21 -0.60
C LYS A 180 8.57 -11.93 -1.99
N LEU A 181 7.57 -11.06 -2.12
CA LEU A 181 7.08 -10.64 -3.43
C LEU A 181 8.19 -9.94 -4.21
N LEU A 182 8.91 -9.02 -3.55
CA LEU A 182 10.04 -8.32 -4.16
C LEU A 182 11.14 -9.31 -4.59
N LEU A 183 11.54 -10.23 -3.72
CA LEU A 183 12.52 -11.27 -4.04
C LEU A 183 12.07 -12.11 -5.24
N ASN A 184 10.86 -12.63 -5.22
CA ASN A 184 10.31 -13.45 -6.28
C ASN A 184 10.23 -12.68 -7.61
N TRP A 185 9.89 -11.38 -7.55
CA TRP A 185 9.88 -10.53 -8.73
C TRP A 185 11.30 -10.33 -9.29
N CYS A 186 12.31 -10.06 -8.44
CA CYS A 186 13.71 -9.95 -8.85
C CYS A 186 14.21 -11.24 -9.52
N VAL A 187 13.97 -12.41 -8.92
CA VAL A 187 14.32 -13.72 -9.50
C VAL A 187 13.72 -13.86 -10.91
N ARG A 188 12.44 -13.49 -11.04
CA ARG A 188 11.75 -13.57 -12.34
C ARG A 188 12.34 -12.60 -13.36
N MET A 189 12.66 -11.38 -12.96
CA MET A 189 13.26 -10.38 -13.86
C MET A 189 14.64 -10.81 -14.33
N GLU A 190 15.47 -11.36 -13.46
CA GLU A 190 16.77 -11.92 -13.80
C GLU A 190 16.66 -13.11 -14.77
N GLN A 191 15.67 -13.99 -14.57
CA GLN A 191 15.39 -15.07 -15.51
C GLN A 191 14.99 -14.55 -16.89
N VAL A 192 14.09 -13.56 -16.93
CA VAL A 192 13.66 -12.96 -18.22
C VAL A 192 14.82 -12.24 -18.91
N ALA A 193 15.66 -11.54 -18.17
CA ALA A 193 16.87 -10.90 -18.69
C ALA A 193 17.81 -11.92 -19.30
N TRP A 194 18.02 -13.04 -18.62
CA TRP A 194 18.84 -14.15 -19.14
C TRP A 194 18.24 -14.78 -20.41
N GLN A 195 16.92 -15.05 -20.44
CA GLN A 195 16.25 -15.64 -21.60
C GLN A 195 16.26 -14.71 -22.82
N LYS A 196 16.18 -13.40 -22.60
CA LYS A 196 16.20 -12.40 -23.69
C LYS A 196 17.59 -11.94 -24.06
N GLU A 197 18.61 -12.36 -23.32
CA GLU A 197 19.99 -11.86 -23.43
C GLU A 197 20.05 -10.32 -23.43
N ALA A 198 19.14 -9.68 -22.66
CA ALA A 198 18.97 -8.24 -22.66
C ALA A 198 18.61 -7.73 -21.25
N ARG A 199 18.96 -6.47 -20.98
CA ARG A 199 18.50 -5.78 -19.75
C ARG A 199 16.99 -5.52 -19.83
N ILE A 200 16.32 -5.73 -18.73
CA ILE A 200 14.88 -5.44 -18.58
C ILE A 200 14.71 -4.04 -18.03
N ALA A 201 14.14 -3.15 -18.84
CA ALA A 201 14.04 -1.72 -18.53
C ALA A 201 13.34 -1.45 -17.19
N GLU A 202 12.24 -2.15 -16.90
CA GLU A 202 11.47 -2.01 -15.65
C GLU A 202 12.30 -2.44 -14.44
N TYR A 203 13.12 -3.48 -14.58
CA TYR A 203 13.99 -3.97 -13.52
C TYR A 203 15.12 -2.98 -13.22
N GLU A 204 15.77 -2.46 -14.25
CA GLU A 204 16.81 -1.45 -14.10
C GLU A 204 16.24 -0.14 -13.51
N ALA A 205 15.04 0.27 -13.94
CA ALA A 205 14.37 1.44 -13.41
C ALA A 205 14.03 1.29 -11.92
N ALA A 206 13.55 0.11 -11.51
CA ALA A 206 13.26 -0.16 -10.10
C ALA A 206 14.52 -0.12 -9.23
N LYS A 207 15.60 -0.78 -9.66
CA LYS A 207 16.90 -0.74 -8.95
C LYS A 207 17.41 0.70 -8.82
N LYS A 208 17.35 1.45 -9.92
CA LYS A 208 17.77 2.86 -9.92
C LYS A 208 16.91 3.71 -8.99
N ALA A 209 15.59 3.54 -8.99
CA ALA A 209 14.69 4.31 -8.14
C ALA A 209 15.00 4.09 -6.64
N VAL A 210 15.29 2.84 -6.24
CA VAL A 210 15.72 2.54 -4.86
C VAL A 210 17.07 3.18 -4.54
N ALA A 211 18.04 3.07 -5.44
CA ALA A 211 19.38 3.69 -5.27
C ALA A 211 19.27 5.21 -5.14
N ASP A 212 18.58 5.87 -6.07
CA ASP A 212 18.36 7.33 -6.07
C ASP A 212 17.64 7.79 -4.78
N PHE A 213 16.69 7.01 -4.29
CA PHE A 213 15.97 7.31 -3.05
C PHE A 213 16.91 7.26 -1.84
N MET A 214 17.76 6.22 -1.75
CA MET A 214 18.72 6.06 -0.67
C MET A 214 19.82 7.15 -0.72
N ASP A 215 20.32 7.46 -1.91
CA ASP A 215 21.29 8.55 -2.14
C ASP A 215 20.74 9.90 -1.67
N ASN A 216 19.46 10.19 -1.96
CA ASN A 216 18.82 11.44 -1.53
C ASN A 216 18.61 11.52 -0.02
N MET A 217 18.37 10.40 0.65
CA MET A 217 18.20 10.38 2.11
C MET A 217 19.48 10.64 2.88
N GLU A 218 20.61 10.16 2.40
CA GLU A 218 21.87 10.25 3.11
C GLU A 218 22.82 11.35 2.60
N ALA A 219 22.38 12.12 1.58
CA ALA A 219 23.25 13.07 0.87
C ALA A 219 24.58 12.43 0.40
N ASN A 220 24.54 11.14 0.10
CA ASN A 220 25.65 10.32 -0.32
C ASN A 220 25.30 9.66 -1.64
N THR A 221 26.28 9.30 -2.44
CA THR A 221 26.10 8.63 -3.72
C THR A 221 26.70 7.24 -3.70
N GLY A 222 26.13 6.33 -4.48
CA GLY A 222 26.70 4.99 -4.65
C GLY A 222 25.96 3.88 -3.91
N HIS A 223 24.73 4.15 -3.45
CA HIS A 223 23.85 3.09 -2.96
C HIS A 223 23.39 2.20 -4.12
N CYS A 224 23.37 0.91 -3.91
CA CYS A 224 22.88 -0.05 -4.89
C CYS A 224 22.14 -1.18 -4.19
N VAL A 225 21.01 -1.59 -4.77
CA VAL A 225 20.30 -2.80 -4.36
C VAL A 225 20.26 -3.73 -5.56
N PHE A 226 20.67 -4.98 -5.37
CA PHE A 226 20.71 -5.97 -6.43
C PHE A 226 20.41 -7.37 -5.89
N TYR A 227 19.91 -8.24 -6.77
CA TYR A 227 19.71 -9.64 -6.45
C TYR A 227 20.96 -10.45 -6.76
N ASP A 228 21.48 -11.15 -5.76
CA ASP A 228 22.59 -12.11 -5.93
C ASP A 228 22.03 -13.48 -6.27
N LYS A 229 22.36 -13.96 -7.47
CA LYS A 229 21.88 -15.26 -8.00
C LYS A 229 22.49 -16.45 -7.30
N GLN A 230 23.70 -16.31 -6.77
CA GLN A 230 24.44 -17.41 -6.17
C GLN A 230 23.92 -17.74 -4.76
N ASN A 231 23.61 -16.70 -4.00
CA ASN A 231 23.11 -16.84 -2.64
C ASN A 231 21.57 -16.69 -2.54
N GLU A 232 20.90 -16.38 -3.66
CA GLU A 232 19.44 -16.16 -3.74
C GLU A 232 18.95 -15.07 -2.76
N GLU A 233 19.74 -14.01 -2.59
CA GLU A 233 19.48 -12.93 -1.64
C GLU A 233 19.46 -11.55 -2.31
N LEU A 234 18.69 -10.61 -1.71
CA LEU A 234 18.82 -9.19 -2.01
C LEU A 234 19.97 -8.61 -1.21
N LEU A 235 20.90 -8.03 -1.93
CA LEU A 235 22.08 -7.38 -1.37
C LEU A 235 21.98 -5.88 -1.51
N TYR A 236 22.44 -5.18 -0.49
CA TYR A 236 22.63 -3.74 -0.44
C TYR A 236 24.11 -3.44 -0.42
N GLN A 237 24.55 -2.52 -1.26
CA GLN A 237 25.94 -2.07 -1.33
C GLN A 237 26.01 -0.57 -1.06
N LYS A 238 26.98 -0.19 -0.23
CA LYS A 238 27.36 1.20 0.07
C LYS A 238 28.83 1.26 0.43
N ASP A 239 29.56 2.25 -0.08
CA ASP A 239 31.00 2.52 0.24
C ASP A 239 31.89 1.27 0.14
N GLY A 240 31.61 0.39 -0.82
CA GLY A 240 32.32 -0.87 -1.02
C GLY A 240 31.95 -2.00 -0.06
N GLN A 241 31.08 -1.76 0.91
CA GLN A 241 30.53 -2.78 1.78
C GLN A 241 29.26 -3.38 1.17
N ILE A 242 29.13 -4.69 1.24
CA ILE A 242 27.97 -5.43 0.76
C ILE A 242 27.34 -6.17 1.95
N LEU A 243 26.03 -5.97 2.16
CA LEU A 243 25.27 -6.58 3.24
C LEU A 243 23.94 -7.15 2.69
N PRO A 244 23.46 -8.29 3.19
CA PRO A 244 22.11 -8.72 2.93
C PRO A 244 21.09 -7.67 3.39
N VAL A 245 20.07 -7.39 2.57
CA VAL A 245 19.01 -6.42 2.94
C VAL A 245 18.36 -6.77 4.28
N MET A 246 18.25 -8.07 4.59
CA MET A 246 17.70 -8.55 5.87
C MET A 246 18.56 -8.25 7.08
N GLN A 247 19.84 -7.85 6.91
CA GLN A 247 20.73 -7.46 7.99
C GLN A 247 20.80 -5.94 8.19
N LEU A 248 20.14 -5.18 7.32
CA LEU A 248 20.04 -3.73 7.49
C LEU A 248 19.19 -3.38 8.70
N SER A 249 19.35 -2.15 9.20
CA SER A 249 18.48 -1.65 10.26
C SER A 249 17.01 -1.68 9.83
N ALA A 250 16.12 -1.81 10.80
CA ALA A 250 14.69 -1.86 10.56
C ALA A 250 14.18 -0.67 9.70
N GLY A 251 14.76 0.53 9.89
CA GLY A 251 14.45 1.71 9.08
C GLY A 251 14.78 1.50 7.60
N TYR A 252 15.97 1.00 7.29
CA TYR A 252 16.36 0.70 5.90
C TYR A 252 15.54 -0.39 5.26
N GLN A 253 15.24 -1.48 6.00
CA GLN A 253 14.37 -2.54 5.50
C GLN A 253 12.95 -2.07 5.15
N CYS A 254 12.46 -1.02 5.82
CA CYS A 254 11.16 -0.41 5.50
C CYS A 254 11.16 0.40 4.21
N LEU A 255 12.32 0.88 3.77
CA LEU A 255 12.46 1.77 2.62
C LEU A 255 12.70 0.99 1.32
N ILE A 256 13.26 -0.19 1.41
CA ILE A 256 13.48 -1.14 0.33
C ILE A 256 12.25 -2.04 0.16
#